data_6e7e5d8f8998a1bbbeccb11be8665462
#
_entry.id   6e7e5d8f8998a1bbbeccb11be8665462
#
_cell.length_a   1.000
_cell.length_b   1.000
_cell.length_c   1.000
_cell.angle_alpha   90.00
_cell.angle_beta   90.00
_cell.angle_gamma   90.00
#
_symmetry.space_group_name_H-M   'P 1'
#
loop_
_entity.id
_entity.type
_entity.pdbx_description
1 polymer ?
#
loop_
_entity_poly.entity_id
_entity_poly.type
_entity_poly.pdbx_seq_one_letter_code
_entity_poly.pdbx_strand_id
1 'polypeptide(L)'
;KAPHTPFTPAERHKDLYKDVIFPEPSNLYENLDNRPILKSVHNKISGGRFANKELPKEDRVKDAYQEYIRTYLSCIAGIDENVGRLLEFLEKKGQLDNTIIVYTSDQGFYMGEHGLVDKRLMYEEALRMPLVIRYPKRIPEHTVCKTFVQNIDFAPTLLEYAGIPTPTYMDGRSFCSSLTGKKAPDARKIAYYRYWMNFKGYN
;
A
#
# COMPACT_ATOMS: atom_id res chain seq x y z
N LYS A 1 -5.60 -6.22 12.52
CA LYS A 1 -4.62 -5.43 11.77
C LYS A 1 -4.92 -5.49 10.26
N ALA A 2 -6.12 -5.03 9.92
CA ALA A 2 -6.53 -4.96 8.51
C ALA A 2 -5.65 -3.93 7.76
N PRO A 3 -5.37 -4.14 6.49
CA PRO A 3 -5.76 -5.27 5.64
C PRO A 3 -4.75 -6.44 5.65
N HIS A 4 -3.80 -6.49 6.58
CA HIS A 4 -2.82 -7.58 6.65
C HIS A 4 -3.50 -8.94 6.92
N THR A 5 -2.85 -10.02 6.44
CA THR A 5 -3.32 -11.40 6.71
C THR A 5 -3.64 -11.59 8.21
N PRO A 6 -4.72 -12.28 8.55
CA PRO A 6 -5.47 -13.25 7.75
C PRO A 6 -6.59 -12.71 6.84
N PHE A 7 -6.68 -11.44 6.52
CA PHE A 7 -7.72 -10.85 5.67
C PHE A 7 -9.14 -11.17 6.17
N THR A 8 -9.41 -10.81 7.41
CA THR A 8 -10.73 -11.06 8.02
C THR A 8 -11.51 -9.75 8.06
N PRO A 9 -12.49 -9.55 7.17
CA PRO A 9 -13.33 -8.36 7.18
C PRO A 9 -14.25 -8.36 8.42
N ALA A 10 -14.73 -7.19 8.80
CA ALA A 10 -15.78 -7.08 9.78
C ALA A 10 -17.05 -7.79 9.27
N GLU A 11 -17.83 -8.40 10.15
CA GLU A 11 -19.01 -9.18 9.77
C GLU A 11 -19.99 -8.39 8.88
N ARG A 12 -20.19 -7.09 9.17
CA ARG A 12 -21.02 -6.19 8.35
C ARG A 12 -20.50 -5.91 6.94
N HIS A 13 -19.23 -6.21 6.66
CA HIS A 13 -18.60 -6.02 5.34
C HIS A 13 -18.31 -7.32 4.60
N LYS A 14 -18.61 -8.46 5.21
CA LYS A 14 -18.28 -9.79 4.70
C LYS A 14 -18.82 -10.04 3.29
N ASP A 15 -20.07 -9.62 3.05
CA ASP A 15 -20.77 -9.84 1.79
C ASP A 15 -20.82 -8.60 0.89
N LEU A 16 -20.06 -7.53 1.21
CA LEU A 16 -20.14 -6.25 0.53
C LEU A 16 -19.90 -6.34 -0.98
N TYR A 17 -19.03 -7.24 -1.40
CA TYR A 17 -18.65 -7.39 -2.81
C TYR A 17 -18.95 -8.80 -3.38
N LYS A 18 -19.89 -9.54 -2.78
CA LYS A 18 -20.16 -10.94 -3.18
C LYS A 18 -20.53 -11.12 -4.66
N ASP A 19 -21.27 -10.15 -5.22
CA ASP A 19 -21.76 -10.19 -6.59
C ASP A 19 -20.89 -9.35 -7.56
N VAL A 20 -19.75 -8.82 -7.09
CA VAL A 20 -18.85 -8.01 -7.90
C VAL A 20 -17.80 -8.89 -8.56
N ILE A 21 -17.64 -8.70 -9.87
CA ILE A 21 -16.52 -9.26 -10.62
C ILE A 21 -15.48 -8.13 -10.80
N PHE A 22 -14.31 -8.34 -10.22
CA PHE A 22 -13.23 -7.37 -10.28
C PHE A 22 -12.40 -7.52 -11.56
N PRO A 23 -11.94 -6.42 -12.16
CA PRO A 23 -11.02 -6.47 -13.28
C PRO A 23 -9.72 -7.15 -12.87
N GLU A 24 -9.20 -7.99 -13.74
CA GLU A 24 -7.96 -8.70 -13.52
C GLU A 24 -6.75 -7.84 -13.93
N PRO A 25 -5.62 -7.89 -13.18
CA PRO A 25 -4.38 -7.29 -13.64
C PRO A 25 -3.97 -7.87 -14.99
N SER A 26 -3.47 -7.05 -15.89
CA SER A 26 -3.07 -7.48 -17.23
C SER A 26 -1.96 -8.54 -17.25
N ASN A 27 -1.20 -8.64 -16.17
CA ASN A 27 -0.10 -9.59 -15.96
C ASN A 27 -0.44 -10.72 -14.97
N LEU A 28 -1.72 -10.92 -14.62
CA LEU A 28 -2.14 -12.00 -13.72
C LEU A 28 -1.70 -13.39 -14.21
N TYR A 29 -1.72 -13.58 -15.53
CA TYR A 29 -1.35 -14.84 -16.20
C TYR A 29 0.00 -14.76 -16.91
N GLU A 30 0.88 -13.85 -16.49
CA GLU A 30 2.18 -13.65 -17.15
C GLU A 30 3.00 -14.94 -17.15
N ASN A 31 3.63 -15.23 -18.31
CA ASN A 31 4.63 -16.27 -18.37
C ASN A 31 5.92 -15.82 -17.69
N LEU A 32 6.29 -16.51 -16.61
CA LEU A 32 7.45 -16.17 -15.78
C LEU A 32 8.75 -16.86 -16.24
N ASP A 33 8.80 -17.48 -17.41
CA ASP A 33 9.99 -18.21 -17.87
C ASP A 33 11.23 -17.30 -17.99
N ASN A 34 11.01 -16.06 -18.38
CA ASN A 34 12.08 -15.03 -18.48
C ASN A 34 12.26 -14.24 -17.18
N ARG A 35 11.62 -14.63 -16.09
CA ARG A 35 11.69 -13.97 -14.78
C ARG A 35 12.04 -14.98 -13.68
N PRO A 36 13.28 -15.44 -13.60
CA PRO A 36 13.67 -16.57 -12.72
C PRO A 36 13.36 -16.29 -11.25
N ILE A 37 13.50 -15.06 -10.76
CA ILE A 37 13.16 -14.70 -9.38
C ILE A 37 11.66 -14.86 -9.13
N LEU A 38 10.78 -14.32 -10.00
CA LEU A 38 9.33 -14.46 -9.86
C LEU A 38 8.89 -15.92 -9.98
N LYS A 39 9.55 -16.68 -10.86
CA LYS A 39 9.26 -18.10 -11.05
C LYS A 39 9.56 -18.93 -9.79
N SER A 40 10.60 -18.56 -9.03
CA SER A 40 11.05 -19.27 -7.82
C SER A 40 10.22 -18.95 -6.57
N VAL A 41 9.44 -17.86 -6.54
CA VAL A 41 8.69 -17.51 -5.34
C VAL A 41 7.50 -18.42 -5.08
N HIS A 42 7.23 -18.66 -3.80
CA HIS A 42 6.16 -19.55 -3.36
C HIS A 42 4.79 -18.89 -3.23
N ASN A 43 4.74 -17.55 -3.22
CA ASN A 43 3.53 -16.77 -2.96
C ASN A 43 2.64 -16.62 -4.21
N LYS A 44 2.45 -17.71 -4.96
CA LYS A 44 1.55 -17.72 -6.11
C LYS A 44 0.10 -17.76 -5.66
N ILE A 45 -0.72 -16.96 -6.29
CA ILE A 45 -2.14 -16.88 -6.00
C ILE A 45 -2.84 -18.22 -6.16
N SER A 46 -2.44 -19.01 -7.18
CA SER A 46 -2.99 -20.35 -7.46
C SER A 46 -2.69 -21.40 -6.40
N GLY A 47 -1.73 -21.17 -5.52
CA GLY A 47 -1.37 -22.06 -4.41
C GLY A 47 -1.68 -21.49 -3.04
N GLY A 48 -2.20 -20.27 -2.97
CA GLY A 48 -2.50 -19.54 -1.74
C GLY A 48 -3.78 -20.03 -1.04
N ARG A 49 -4.11 -19.35 0.07
CA ARG A 49 -5.27 -19.67 0.91
C ARG A 49 -6.62 -19.52 0.22
N PHE A 50 -6.68 -18.73 -0.84
CA PHE A 50 -7.90 -18.46 -1.60
C PHE A 50 -8.06 -19.42 -2.79
N ALA A 51 -7.06 -20.25 -3.08
CA ALA A 51 -7.11 -21.18 -4.19
C ALA A 51 -8.03 -22.36 -3.87
N ASN A 52 -9.10 -22.49 -4.64
CA ASN A 52 -9.95 -23.68 -4.60
C ASN A 52 -9.24 -24.83 -5.31
N LYS A 53 -8.73 -25.80 -4.55
CA LYS A 53 -7.95 -26.93 -5.07
C LYS A 53 -8.79 -27.96 -5.81
N GLU A 54 -10.11 -27.89 -5.70
CA GLU A 54 -11.06 -28.76 -6.42
C GLU A 54 -11.27 -28.33 -7.87
N LEU A 55 -10.99 -27.05 -8.17
CA LEU A 55 -11.08 -26.53 -9.54
C LEU A 55 -9.94 -27.04 -10.43
N PRO A 56 -10.14 -27.14 -11.76
CA PRO A 56 -9.07 -27.29 -12.74
C PRO A 56 -7.99 -26.21 -12.55
N LYS A 57 -6.75 -26.55 -12.82
CA LYS A 57 -5.60 -25.66 -12.55
C LYS A 57 -5.71 -24.31 -13.27
N GLU A 58 -6.25 -24.31 -14.49
CA GLU A 58 -6.50 -23.14 -15.32
C GLU A 58 -7.50 -22.16 -14.67
N ASP A 59 -8.51 -22.66 -13.97
CA ASP A 59 -9.57 -21.86 -13.35
C ASP A 59 -9.18 -21.33 -11.97
N ARG A 60 -8.21 -21.98 -11.30
CA ARG A 60 -7.79 -21.64 -9.93
C ARG A 60 -7.27 -20.23 -9.79
N VAL A 61 -6.54 -19.73 -10.77
CA VAL A 61 -5.94 -18.38 -10.69
C VAL A 61 -7.03 -17.33 -10.68
N LYS A 62 -8.00 -17.46 -11.57
CA LYS A 62 -9.14 -16.53 -11.67
C LYS A 62 -9.98 -16.56 -10.40
N ASP A 63 -10.38 -17.75 -9.96
CA ASP A 63 -11.20 -17.94 -8.77
C ASP A 63 -10.50 -17.36 -7.52
N ALA A 64 -9.24 -17.75 -7.31
CA ALA A 64 -8.43 -17.28 -6.19
C ALA A 64 -8.24 -15.76 -6.22
N TYR A 65 -8.08 -15.16 -7.39
CA TYR A 65 -7.96 -13.70 -7.53
C TYR A 65 -9.26 -13.01 -7.12
N GLN A 66 -10.40 -13.46 -7.61
CA GLN A 66 -11.69 -12.84 -7.29
C GLN A 66 -11.98 -12.91 -5.78
N GLU A 67 -11.73 -14.05 -5.15
CA GLU A 67 -11.94 -14.23 -3.71
C GLU A 67 -10.94 -13.40 -2.88
N TYR A 68 -9.68 -13.35 -3.31
CA TYR A 68 -8.65 -12.56 -2.66
C TYR A 68 -8.98 -11.06 -2.68
N ILE A 69 -9.29 -10.51 -3.87
CA ILE A 69 -9.61 -9.09 -4.04
C ILE A 69 -10.88 -8.70 -3.26
N ARG A 70 -11.92 -9.53 -3.34
CA ARG A 70 -13.17 -9.33 -2.63
C ARG A 70 -12.94 -9.22 -1.12
N THR A 71 -12.22 -10.17 -0.57
CA THR A 71 -11.92 -10.23 0.86
C THR A 71 -11.05 -9.07 1.30
N TYR A 72 -10.02 -8.73 0.50
CA TYR A 72 -9.13 -7.61 0.79
C TYR A 72 -9.88 -6.28 0.80
N LEU A 73 -10.68 -5.99 -0.23
CA LEU A 73 -11.45 -4.75 -0.32
C LEU A 73 -12.54 -4.66 0.77
N SER A 74 -13.10 -5.77 1.19
CA SER A 74 -14.00 -5.80 2.35
C SER A 74 -13.28 -5.40 3.65
N CYS A 75 -12.00 -5.73 3.81
CA CYS A 75 -11.17 -5.21 4.91
C CYS A 75 -10.89 -3.71 4.76
N ILE A 76 -10.64 -3.23 3.54
CA ILE A 76 -10.43 -1.81 3.25
C ILE A 76 -11.69 -0.99 3.58
N ALA A 77 -12.88 -1.48 3.25
CA ALA A 77 -14.14 -0.82 3.63
C ALA A 77 -14.25 -0.59 5.13
N GLY A 78 -13.77 -1.55 5.94
CA GLY A 78 -13.71 -1.38 7.40
C GLY A 78 -12.68 -0.34 7.85
N ILE A 79 -11.59 -0.16 7.13
CA ILE A 79 -10.62 0.91 7.39
C ILE A 79 -11.23 2.26 7.04
N ASP A 80 -11.84 2.38 5.88
CA ASP A 80 -12.45 3.61 5.38
C ASP A 80 -13.51 4.13 6.37
N GLU A 81 -14.40 3.25 6.82
CA GLU A 81 -15.40 3.57 7.85
C GLU A 81 -14.77 4.13 9.14
N ASN A 82 -13.66 3.51 9.61
CA ASN A 82 -12.99 3.98 10.82
C ASN A 82 -12.24 5.29 10.61
N VAL A 83 -11.68 5.52 9.44
CA VAL A 83 -11.10 6.83 9.06
C VAL A 83 -12.19 7.88 9.07
N GLY A 84 -13.36 7.62 8.47
CA GLY A 84 -14.51 8.53 8.50
C GLY A 84 -14.90 8.92 9.92
N ARG A 85 -15.04 7.94 10.82
CA ARG A 85 -15.35 8.19 12.25
C ARG A 85 -14.31 9.06 12.95
N LEU A 86 -13.03 8.88 12.62
CA LEU A 86 -11.94 9.72 13.16
C LEU A 86 -12.07 11.16 12.66
N LEU A 87 -12.32 11.35 11.37
CA LEU A 87 -12.50 12.68 10.78
C LEU A 87 -13.68 13.42 11.40
N GLU A 88 -14.83 12.75 11.53
CA GLU A 88 -16.03 13.32 12.20
C GLU A 88 -15.75 13.71 13.66
N PHE A 89 -14.99 12.88 14.38
CA PHE A 89 -14.60 13.20 15.75
C PHE A 89 -13.74 14.48 15.82
N LEU A 90 -12.74 14.61 14.95
CA LEU A 90 -11.89 15.80 14.88
C LEU A 90 -12.68 17.03 14.47
N GLU A 91 -13.63 16.90 13.55
CA GLU A 91 -14.52 17.98 13.13
C GLU A 91 -15.39 18.46 14.29
N LYS A 92 -16.07 17.55 14.99
CA LYS A 92 -16.90 17.86 16.19
C LYS A 92 -16.11 18.53 17.30
N LYS A 93 -14.78 18.29 17.36
CA LYS A 93 -13.87 18.93 18.31
C LYS A 93 -13.29 20.26 17.79
N GLY A 94 -13.61 20.69 16.58
CA GLY A 94 -13.03 21.87 15.95
C GLY A 94 -11.53 21.75 15.70
N GLN A 95 -11.01 20.52 15.59
CA GLN A 95 -9.57 20.25 15.45
C GLN A 95 -9.17 19.73 14.06
N LEU A 96 -10.15 19.41 13.19
CA LEU A 96 -9.88 18.79 11.90
C LEU A 96 -8.89 19.56 11.04
N ASP A 97 -9.02 20.90 10.98
CA ASP A 97 -8.15 21.73 10.16
C ASP A 97 -6.82 22.07 10.85
N ASN A 98 -6.69 21.76 12.13
CA ASN A 98 -5.44 21.89 12.88
C ASN A 98 -4.73 20.54 13.11
N THR A 99 -5.15 19.50 12.42
CA THR A 99 -4.57 18.17 12.50
C THR A 99 -3.99 17.79 11.15
N ILE A 100 -2.75 17.32 11.13
CA ILE A 100 -2.15 16.68 9.95
C ILE A 100 -2.65 15.24 9.90
N ILE A 101 -3.34 14.89 8.83
CA ILE A 101 -3.82 13.53 8.61
C ILE A 101 -2.97 12.90 7.52
N VAL A 102 -2.37 11.76 7.81
CA VAL A 102 -1.56 10.99 6.87
C VAL A 102 -2.15 9.60 6.76
N TYR A 103 -2.56 9.23 5.54
CA TYR A 103 -2.93 7.86 5.20
C TYR A 103 -1.84 7.26 4.32
N THR A 104 -1.21 6.21 4.80
CA THR A 104 -0.13 5.53 4.09
C THR A 104 0.00 4.08 4.54
N SER A 105 0.96 3.36 3.96
CA SER A 105 1.36 2.01 4.35
C SER A 105 2.86 1.95 4.58
N ASP A 106 3.34 0.88 5.17
CA ASP A 106 4.77 0.59 5.35
C ASP A 106 5.43 0.12 4.05
N GLN A 107 4.64 -0.44 3.12
CA GLN A 107 5.08 -0.98 1.84
C GLN A 107 3.91 -1.19 0.88
N GLY A 108 4.22 -1.51 -0.38
CA GLY A 108 3.26 -2.00 -1.35
C GLY A 108 2.90 -3.48 -1.16
N PHE A 109 2.09 -4.03 -2.07
CA PHE A 109 1.58 -5.39 -1.97
C PHE A 109 1.15 -5.89 -3.35
N TYR A 110 1.47 -7.14 -3.71
CA TYR A 110 0.94 -7.77 -4.93
C TYR A 110 -0.53 -8.10 -4.74
N MET A 111 -1.35 -7.58 -5.62
CA MET A 111 -2.78 -7.81 -5.66
C MET A 111 -3.19 -8.69 -6.85
N GLY A 112 -2.37 -9.71 -7.14
CA GLY A 112 -2.55 -10.61 -8.28
C GLY A 112 -1.57 -10.36 -9.43
N GLU A 113 -0.88 -9.22 -9.45
CA GLU A 113 0.13 -8.94 -10.48
C GLU A 113 1.18 -10.06 -10.50
N HIS A 114 1.61 -10.44 -11.70
CA HIS A 114 2.53 -11.57 -11.93
C HIS A 114 2.01 -12.93 -11.38
N GLY A 115 0.72 -13.04 -11.12
CA GLY A 115 0.14 -14.21 -10.45
C GLY A 115 0.54 -14.34 -8.98
N LEU A 116 1.01 -13.27 -8.36
CA LEU A 116 1.55 -13.26 -7.00
C LEU A 116 0.60 -12.60 -6.00
N VAL A 117 0.84 -12.91 -4.73
CA VAL A 117 0.32 -12.23 -3.54
C VAL A 117 1.47 -11.91 -2.60
N ASP A 118 1.22 -11.04 -1.58
CA ASP A 118 2.25 -10.66 -0.62
C ASP A 118 3.21 -9.58 -1.17
N LYS A 119 4.48 -9.58 -0.83
CA LYS A 119 5.50 -8.57 -1.12
C LYS A 119 6.88 -9.25 -1.15
N ARG A 120 7.97 -8.56 -1.02
CA ARG A 120 9.36 -8.99 -0.80
C ARG A 120 10.31 -8.78 -1.97
N LEU A 121 9.81 -8.70 -3.19
CA LEU A 121 10.65 -8.44 -4.35
C LEU A 121 10.65 -6.96 -4.69
N MET A 122 11.71 -6.50 -5.37
CA MET A 122 11.88 -5.11 -5.78
C MET A 122 11.09 -4.80 -7.07
N TYR A 123 9.78 -4.98 -7.01
CA TYR A 123 8.84 -4.60 -8.07
C TYR A 123 7.97 -3.44 -7.60
N GLU A 124 7.46 -2.66 -8.53
CA GLU A 124 6.65 -1.47 -8.26
C GLU A 124 5.50 -1.77 -7.28
N GLU A 125 4.81 -2.88 -7.48
CA GLU A 125 3.66 -3.31 -6.68
C GLU A 125 4.05 -3.55 -5.20
N ALA A 126 5.25 -4.05 -4.95
CA ALA A 126 5.75 -4.32 -3.59
C ALA A 126 6.36 -3.08 -2.93
N LEU A 127 6.84 -2.11 -3.71
CA LEU A 127 7.52 -0.91 -3.22
C LEU A 127 6.58 0.28 -3.08
N ARG A 128 5.65 0.44 -4.03
CA ARG A 128 4.77 1.59 -4.08
C ARG A 128 3.60 1.43 -3.12
N MET A 129 3.44 2.39 -2.25
CA MET A 129 2.34 2.47 -1.29
C MET A 129 1.52 3.75 -1.50
N PRO A 130 0.26 3.78 -1.08
CA PRO A 130 -0.52 5.00 -1.08
C PRO A 130 0.10 6.02 -0.11
N LEU A 131 0.05 7.29 -0.48
CA LEU A 131 0.39 8.40 0.40
C LEU A 131 -0.59 9.54 0.16
N VAL A 132 -1.48 9.77 1.11
CA VAL A 132 -2.43 10.87 1.10
C VAL A 132 -2.21 11.70 2.35
N ILE A 133 -2.05 13.01 2.18
CA ILE A 133 -1.80 13.94 3.29
C ILE A 133 -2.81 15.07 3.22
N ARG A 134 -3.49 15.32 4.34
CA ARG A 134 -4.40 16.45 4.50
C ARG A 134 -3.88 17.37 5.62
N TYR A 135 -3.64 18.64 5.30
CA TYR A 135 -3.40 19.71 6.27
C TYR A 135 -3.72 21.06 5.61
N PRO A 136 -4.99 21.51 5.63
CA PRO A 136 -5.46 22.64 4.83
C PRO A 136 -4.79 23.96 5.15
N LYS A 137 -4.22 24.11 6.35
CA LYS A 137 -3.45 25.30 6.71
C LYS A 137 -2.16 25.50 5.91
N ARG A 138 -1.60 24.42 5.35
CA ARG A 138 -0.29 24.48 4.68
C ARG A 138 -0.19 23.67 3.39
N ILE A 139 -1.13 22.79 3.11
CA ILE A 139 -1.15 21.96 1.91
C ILE A 139 -2.40 22.32 1.11
N PRO A 140 -2.25 22.88 -0.10
CA PRO A 140 -3.37 23.19 -0.98
C PRO A 140 -4.16 21.93 -1.35
N GLU A 141 -5.46 22.07 -1.48
CA GLU A 141 -6.34 21.02 -1.97
C GLU A 141 -5.98 20.62 -3.41
N HIS A 142 -6.31 19.38 -3.78
CA HIS A 142 -6.09 18.83 -5.12
C HIS A 142 -4.63 18.84 -5.60
N THR A 143 -3.68 18.96 -4.68
CA THR A 143 -2.25 18.91 -5.02
C THR A 143 -1.81 17.48 -5.30
N VAL A 144 -1.19 17.26 -6.46
CA VAL A 144 -0.52 16.00 -6.79
C VAL A 144 0.99 16.18 -6.67
N CYS A 145 1.59 15.56 -5.68
CA CYS A 145 3.03 15.56 -5.47
C CYS A 145 3.68 14.35 -6.19
N LYS A 146 4.58 14.62 -7.14
CA LYS A 146 5.33 13.60 -7.89
C LYS A 146 6.74 13.36 -7.35
N THR A 147 7.07 13.95 -6.22
CA THR A 147 8.38 13.78 -5.57
C THR A 147 8.52 12.34 -5.08
N PHE A 148 9.70 11.77 -5.31
CA PHE A 148 10.01 10.44 -4.81
C PHE A 148 10.26 10.51 -3.29
N VAL A 149 9.40 9.88 -2.53
CA VAL A 149 9.38 9.87 -1.05
C VAL A 149 9.57 8.44 -0.55
N GLN A 150 10.29 8.29 0.54
CA GLN A 150 10.47 7.02 1.25
C GLN A 150 9.96 7.13 2.69
N ASN A 151 9.73 5.99 3.35
CA ASN A 151 9.22 5.94 4.74
C ASN A 151 10.08 6.75 5.72
N ILE A 152 11.40 6.77 5.52
CA ILE A 152 12.34 7.54 6.35
C ILE A 152 12.13 9.05 6.25
N ASP A 153 11.43 9.53 5.21
CA ASP A 153 11.20 10.96 4.96
C ASP A 153 9.99 11.50 5.75
N PHE A 154 9.14 10.62 6.28
CA PHE A 154 7.96 11.05 7.06
C PHE A 154 8.34 11.76 8.35
N ALA A 155 9.27 11.20 9.14
CA ALA A 155 9.66 11.78 10.40
C ALA A 155 10.22 13.21 10.26
N PRO A 156 11.21 13.50 9.41
CA PRO A 156 11.68 14.87 9.20
C PRO A 156 10.61 15.81 8.63
N THR A 157 9.68 15.32 7.82
CA THR A 157 8.56 16.10 7.32
C THR A 157 7.61 16.53 8.44
N LEU A 158 7.27 15.61 9.34
CA LEU A 158 6.42 15.92 10.49
C LEU A 158 7.10 16.85 11.49
N LEU A 159 8.42 16.68 11.71
CA LEU A 159 9.21 17.60 12.54
C LEU A 159 9.20 19.01 11.95
N GLU A 160 9.37 19.17 10.64
CA GLU A 160 9.30 20.49 10.00
C GLU A 160 7.92 21.15 10.16
N TYR A 161 6.83 20.40 10.05
CA TYR A 161 5.49 20.92 10.33
C TYR A 161 5.32 21.33 11.80
N ALA A 162 5.98 20.64 12.71
CA ALA A 162 5.99 20.97 14.14
C ALA A 162 6.95 22.13 14.50
N GLY A 163 7.73 22.64 13.54
CA GLY A 163 8.74 23.69 13.79
C GLY A 163 9.96 23.18 14.55
N ILE A 164 10.22 21.88 14.53
CA ILE A 164 11.33 21.24 15.20
C ILE A 164 12.43 20.92 14.18
N PRO A 165 13.69 21.34 14.41
CA PRO A 165 14.80 21.01 13.53
C PRO A 165 14.99 19.49 13.39
N THR A 166 15.23 19.02 12.17
CA THR A 166 15.54 17.60 11.91
C THR A 166 16.91 17.27 12.52
N PRO A 167 16.99 16.25 13.39
CA PRO A 167 18.25 15.80 13.93
C PRO A 167 19.22 15.32 12.85
N THR A 168 20.52 15.60 13.01
CA THR A 168 21.55 15.30 11.99
C THR A 168 21.79 13.81 11.76
N TYR A 169 21.35 12.95 12.67
CA TYR A 169 21.45 11.48 12.53
C TYR A 169 20.32 10.86 11.69
N MET A 170 19.33 11.64 11.27
CA MET A 170 18.26 11.15 10.41
C MET A 170 18.68 11.13 8.96
N ASP A 171 18.56 9.98 8.30
CA ASP A 171 18.84 9.81 6.86
C ASP A 171 17.70 10.31 5.96
N GLY A 172 16.50 10.48 6.53
CA GLY A 172 15.32 10.99 5.84
C GLY A 172 15.44 12.48 5.54
N ARG A 173 14.66 12.94 4.55
CA ARG A 173 14.59 14.34 4.12
C ARG A 173 13.16 14.82 4.12
N SER A 174 12.92 16.01 4.63
CA SER A 174 11.58 16.60 4.56
C SER A 174 11.16 16.86 3.11
N PHE A 175 9.92 16.55 2.80
CA PHE A 175 9.29 16.87 1.53
C PHE A 175 8.15 17.90 1.64
N CYS A 176 8.12 18.69 2.73
CA CYS A 176 7.12 19.74 2.94
C CYS A 176 7.00 20.70 1.75
N SER A 177 8.12 21.11 1.15
CA SER A 177 8.13 22.02 0.00
C SER A 177 7.40 21.41 -1.21
N SER A 178 7.56 20.10 -1.42
CA SER A 178 6.89 19.39 -2.52
C SER A 178 5.37 19.30 -2.35
N LEU A 179 4.89 19.29 -1.11
CA LEU A 179 3.45 19.27 -0.80
C LEU A 179 2.76 20.60 -1.10
N THR A 180 3.51 21.68 -1.27
CA THR A 180 2.99 23.01 -1.65
C THR A 180 3.15 23.31 -3.14
N GLY A 181 3.49 22.31 -3.95
CA GLY A 181 3.73 22.47 -5.39
C GLY A 181 5.09 23.09 -5.75
N LYS A 182 5.95 23.34 -4.78
CA LYS A 182 7.30 23.87 -5.02
C LYS A 182 8.25 22.71 -5.40
N LYS A 183 9.22 23.01 -6.26
CA LYS A 183 10.30 22.06 -6.53
C LYS A 183 11.12 21.83 -5.24
N ALA A 184 11.39 20.57 -4.92
CA ALA A 184 12.37 20.21 -3.91
C ALA A 184 13.71 19.97 -4.62
N PRO A 185 14.68 20.91 -4.54
CA PRO A 185 15.96 20.80 -5.25
C PRO A 185 16.74 19.53 -4.82
N ASP A 186 16.58 19.14 -3.57
CA ASP A 186 17.24 17.98 -2.96
C ASP A 186 16.35 16.72 -2.97
N ALA A 187 15.34 16.68 -3.85
CA ALA A 187 14.46 15.52 -3.97
C ALA A 187 15.27 14.24 -4.25
N ARG A 188 14.92 13.19 -3.55
CA ARG A 188 15.53 11.86 -3.73
C ARG A 188 15.28 11.35 -5.15
N LYS A 189 16.31 10.78 -5.76
CA LYS A 189 16.25 10.21 -7.12
C LYS A 189 16.47 8.69 -7.12
N ILE A 190 16.96 8.15 -6.02
CA ILE A 190 17.38 6.75 -5.91
C ILE A 190 16.86 6.20 -4.60
N ALA A 191 16.30 4.99 -4.65
CA ALA A 191 16.03 4.16 -3.48
C ALA A 191 17.05 3.03 -3.44
N TYR A 192 17.54 2.76 -2.23
CA TYR A 192 18.26 1.53 -1.96
C TYR A 192 17.28 0.52 -1.41
N TYR A 193 17.29 -0.69 -1.98
CA TYR A 193 16.50 -1.80 -1.50
C TYR A 193 17.41 -2.98 -1.16
N ARG A 194 17.19 -3.58 -0.01
CA ARG A 194 17.82 -4.83 0.37
C ARG A 194 16.85 -5.67 1.19
N TYR A 195 16.69 -6.91 0.78
CA TYR A 195 15.93 -7.90 1.55
C TYR A 195 16.90 -8.70 2.42
N TRP A 196 16.73 -8.60 3.75
CA TRP A 196 17.67 -9.16 4.72
C TRP A 196 17.34 -10.58 5.16
N MET A 197 16.14 -11.05 4.89
CA MET A 197 15.71 -12.37 5.34
C MET A 197 16.00 -13.41 4.26
N ASN A 198 16.70 -14.46 4.68
CA ASN A 198 16.98 -15.61 3.82
C ASN A 198 15.84 -16.63 3.98
N PHE A 199 14.82 -16.54 3.13
CA PHE A 199 13.81 -17.58 3.03
C PHE A 199 14.22 -18.56 1.93
N LYS A 200 13.99 -19.87 2.15
CA LYS A 200 14.13 -20.89 1.10
C LYS A 200 13.35 -20.43 -0.15
N GLY A 201 14.04 -20.24 -1.26
CA GLY A 201 13.45 -19.77 -2.53
C GLY A 201 13.60 -18.29 -2.84
N TYR A 202 14.31 -17.49 -2.02
CA TYR A 202 14.63 -16.07 -2.25
C TYR A 202 16.13 -15.79 -2.23
N ASN A 203 16.98 -16.78 -2.49
CA ASN A 203 18.44 -16.64 -2.58
C ASN A 203 18.87 -16.20 -3.99
#